data_e0533d3cb07bca7576e6e0efa48d6ee5
#
_entry.id   e0533d3cb07bca7576e6e0efa48d6ee5
#
_cell.length_a   1.000
_cell.length_b   1.000
_cell.length_c   1.000
_cell.angle_alpha   90.00
_cell.angle_beta   90.00
_cell.angle_gamma   90.00
#
_symmetry.space_group_name_H-M   'P 1'
#
loop_
_entity.id
_entity.type
_entity.pdbx_description
1 polymer ?
#
loop_
_entity_poly.entity_id
_entity_poly.type
_entity_poly.pdbx_seq_one_letter_code
_entity_poly.pdbx_strand_id
1 'polypeptide(L)'
;MKYEIVVGLEVHAELNTKTKIYCGCKNSFGSMVNSNCCPICTGMPGTLPTLNKSVVDYAVRMGYALHCSINNICKMDRKNYFYPDLPKAYQISQFDIPLCENGYIDAIVDEEGHTKRIGVTRIHIEEDAGKLIHSDDFAGSLVDFNRCGVPLIEIVSEPDMRSSAAAKAYLDTIKATLQYLGISDCKMQEGSIRCDVNVSVRPEGTTEFGTRVEMKNVNSFSATVRAIEYEAARQIEILENGGEIHQETRRWDDIAGKNILLRSKEDAQDYRYFPEPDLKTIYVEESRLAELKASIPELPNDKLLRLMKQYKLPYFDANLMAENPDKADYFEAVAALGKCQPKNISNWLLGDITRIINEKNLILVDTKLSTEKLADMLAMIETGEISTTAGKTVLEEIIFSDKTAADVVEEKGLRQMNDTGALEQVVSDILAANPKVVEDYRGGKTNALGFLVGQCMRASKGKGNPNILREMLEKALNS
;
A
#
# COMPACT_ATOMS: atom_id res chain seq x y z
N MET A 1 -26.76 -16.59 -19.80
CA MET A 1 -27.36 -15.80 -18.69
C MET A 1 -26.28 -14.85 -18.21
N LYS A 2 -26.62 -13.62 -17.78
CA LYS A 2 -25.59 -12.78 -17.13
C LYS A 2 -25.47 -13.16 -15.66
N TYR A 3 -24.25 -13.24 -15.17
CA TYR A 3 -23.94 -13.55 -13.78
C TYR A 3 -23.26 -12.36 -13.09
N GLU A 4 -23.55 -12.19 -11.83
CA GLU A 4 -22.89 -11.26 -10.91
C GLU A 4 -21.93 -12.03 -10.01
N ILE A 5 -20.71 -11.52 -9.86
CA ILE A 5 -19.71 -12.07 -8.94
C ILE A 5 -20.03 -11.55 -7.52
N VAL A 6 -19.90 -12.40 -6.53
CA VAL A 6 -20.02 -12.06 -5.10
C VAL A 6 -18.74 -12.49 -4.40
N VAL A 7 -18.03 -11.55 -3.80
CA VAL A 7 -16.77 -11.79 -3.11
C VAL A 7 -16.83 -11.31 -1.67
N GLY A 8 -16.34 -12.16 -0.76
CA GLY A 8 -16.00 -11.83 0.62
C GLY A 8 -14.53 -12.17 0.88
N LEU A 9 -13.89 -11.42 1.78
CA LEU A 9 -12.48 -11.57 2.12
C LEU A 9 -12.29 -11.75 3.62
N GLU A 10 -11.35 -12.62 3.99
CA GLU A 10 -10.85 -12.80 5.35
C GLU A 10 -9.37 -12.39 5.34
N VAL A 11 -9.03 -11.28 6.00
CA VAL A 11 -7.69 -10.72 5.99
C VAL A 11 -7.06 -10.91 7.36
N HIS A 12 -5.94 -11.64 7.41
CA HIS A 12 -5.15 -11.84 8.60
C HIS A 12 -3.95 -10.90 8.58
N ALA A 13 -3.75 -10.14 9.64
CA ALA A 13 -2.61 -9.25 9.78
C ALA A 13 -1.85 -9.50 11.09
N GLU A 14 -0.55 -9.79 10.99
CA GLU A 14 0.35 -9.85 12.14
C GLU A 14 0.56 -8.44 12.69
N LEU A 15 0.45 -8.31 14.02
CA LEU A 15 0.65 -7.03 14.71
C LEU A 15 2.09 -6.88 15.17
N ASN A 16 2.70 -5.72 14.92
CA ASN A 16 4.10 -5.43 15.23
C ASN A 16 4.35 -5.05 16.71
N THR A 17 3.74 -5.79 17.65
CA THR A 17 3.98 -5.63 19.07
C THR A 17 5.40 -6.04 19.47
N LYS A 18 5.90 -5.55 20.62
CA LYS A 18 7.25 -5.92 21.08
C LYS A 18 7.37 -7.38 21.49
N THR A 19 6.29 -7.94 22.02
CA THR A 19 6.23 -9.33 22.47
C THR A 19 5.07 -10.05 21.84
N LYS A 20 5.11 -11.37 21.84
CA LYS A 20 4.01 -12.23 21.39
C LYS A 20 2.74 -11.97 22.20
N ILE A 21 1.61 -12.54 21.75
CA ILE A 21 0.30 -12.25 22.31
C ILE A 21 0.12 -12.74 23.76
N TYR A 22 0.67 -13.91 24.11
CA TYR A 22 0.44 -14.54 25.42
C TYR A 22 1.70 -14.77 26.24
N CYS A 23 2.88 -14.35 25.77
CA CYS A 23 4.15 -14.55 26.47
C CYS A 23 5.13 -13.40 26.22
N GLY A 24 6.27 -13.41 26.94
CA GLY A 24 7.32 -12.41 26.81
C GLY A 24 8.32 -12.63 25.67
N CYS A 25 8.16 -13.67 24.84
CA CYS A 25 9.03 -13.86 23.66
C CYS A 25 8.95 -12.66 22.72
N LYS A 26 10.08 -12.31 22.11
CA LYS A 26 10.14 -11.22 21.15
C LYS A 26 9.24 -11.53 19.94
N ASN A 27 8.49 -10.57 19.51
CA ASN A 27 7.75 -10.65 18.25
C ASN A 27 8.66 -10.16 17.11
N SER A 28 9.38 -11.08 16.45
CA SER A 28 10.33 -10.73 15.38
C SER A 28 10.43 -11.85 14.35
N PHE A 29 10.50 -11.46 13.07
CA PHE A 29 10.76 -12.35 11.96
C PHE A 29 12.26 -12.67 11.81
N GLY A 30 12.60 -13.83 11.19
CA GLY A 30 13.97 -14.19 10.78
C GLY A 30 14.89 -14.69 11.90
N SER A 31 14.37 -15.02 13.08
CA SER A 31 15.14 -15.71 14.12
C SER A 31 15.55 -17.13 13.68
N MET A 32 16.66 -17.65 14.23
CA MET A 32 17.04 -19.05 14.01
C MET A 32 15.88 -19.98 14.41
N VAL A 33 15.67 -21.04 13.63
CA VAL A 33 14.56 -21.99 13.81
C VAL A 33 14.47 -22.47 15.28
N ASN A 34 13.26 -22.39 15.85
CA ASN A 34 12.95 -22.77 17.23
C ASN A 34 13.77 -22.06 18.32
N SER A 35 14.39 -20.91 18.04
CA SER A 35 15.15 -20.13 19.02
C SER A 35 14.34 -19.07 19.74
N ASN A 36 13.18 -18.70 19.20
CA ASN A 36 12.29 -17.65 19.72
C ASN A 36 10.93 -18.22 20.15
N CYS A 37 10.96 -19.24 20.97
CA CYS A 37 9.79 -19.88 21.55
C CYS A 37 10.06 -20.25 23.02
N CYS A 38 8.99 -20.25 23.82
CA CYS A 38 9.04 -20.58 25.25
C CYS A 38 7.96 -21.61 25.60
N PRO A 39 7.97 -22.20 26.81
CA PRO A 39 6.94 -23.16 27.21
C PRO A 39 5.50 -22.68 27.02
N ILE A 40 5.23 -21.37 27.13
CA ILE A 40 3.87 -20.82 26.95
C ILE A 40 3.45 -20.91 25.48
N CYS A 41 4.24 -20.33 24.56
CA CYS A 41 3.85 -20.32 23.14
C CYS A 41 3.97 -21.71 22.48
N THR A 42 4.70 -22.65 23.08
CA THR A 42 4.73 -24.07 22.65
C THR A 42 3.73 -24.96 23.38
N GLY A 43 2.89 -24.38 24.26
CA GLY A 43 1.79 -25.11 24.90
C GLY A 43 2.21 -26.19 25.87
N MET A 44 3.33 -26.04 26.57
CA MET A 44 3.79 -27.01 27.55
C MET A 44 2.82 -27.13 28.74
N PRO A 45 2.60 -28.32 29.30
CA PRO A 45 1.70 -28.53 30.44
C PRO A 45 2.04 -27.63 31.64
N GLY A 46 1.03 -27.00 32.24
CA GLY A 46 1.18 -26.16 33.43
C GLY A 46 1.54 -24.71 33.15
N THR A 47 1.66 -24.29 31.88
CA THR A 47 1.89 -22.88 31.52
C THR A 47 0.59 -22.13 31.41
N LEU A 48 0.60 -20.83 31.80
CA LEU A 48 -0.57 -19.95 31.72
C LEU A 48 -0.30 -18.79 30.76
N PRO A 49 -1.19 -18.50 29.82
CA PRO A 49 -1.11 -17.34 28.92
C PRO A 49 -1.36 -16.03 29.67
N THR A 50 -0.76 -14.94 29.19
CA THR A 50 -1.05 -13.58 29.66
C THR A 50 -1.23 -12.66 28.46
N LEU A 51 -2.44 -12.10 28.30
CA LEU A 51 -2.78 -11.28 27.13
C LEU A 51 -1.96 -9.98 27.08
N ASN A 52 -1.33 -9.74 25.95
CA ASN A 52 -0.59 -8.51 25.68
C ASN A 52 -1.57 -7.35 25.43
N LYS A 53 -1.53 -6.33 26.30
CA LYS A 53 -2.40 -5.15 26.22
C LYS A 53 -2.29 -4.42 24.89
N SER A 54 -1.08 -4.33 24.30
CA SER A 54 -0.87 -3.63 23.01
C SER A 54 -1.65 -4.27 21.87
N VAL A 55 -1.90 -5.58 21.93
CA VAL A 55 -2.70 -6.30 20.91
C VAL A 55 -4.15 -5.80 20.94
N VAL A 56 -4.72 -5.65 22.14
CA VAL A 56 -6.08 -5.11 22.31
C VAL A 56 -6.15 -3.67 21.81
N ASP A 57 -5.19 -2.83 22.22
CA ASP A 57 -5.12 -1.43 21.79
C ASP A 57 -5.02 -1.31 20.26
N TYR A 58 -4.22 -2.15 19.61
CA TYR A 58 -4.06 -2.14 18.16
C TYR A 58 -5.33 -2.61 17.44
N ALA A 59 -5.97 -3.66 17.91
CA ALA A 59 -7.22 -4.15 17.36
C ALA A 59 -8.36 -3.11 17.50
N VAL A 60 -8.46 -2.42 18.65
CA VAL A 60 -9.43 -1.33 18.86
C VAL A 60 -9.17 -0.16 17.91
N ARG A 61 -7.89 0.23 17.72
CA ARG A 61 -7.55 1.29 16.76
C ARG A 61 -7.94 0.91 15.34
N MET A 62 -7.69 -0.34 14.94
CA MET A 62 -8.13 -0.84 13.64
C MET A 62 -9.66 -0.84 13.53
N GLY A 63 -10.36 -1.28 14.60
CA GLY A 63 -11.82 -1.23 14.65
C GLY A 63 -12.39 0.17 14.43
N TYR A 64 -11.86 1.17 15.11
CA TYR A 64 -12.29 2.57 14.88
C TYR A 64 -11.96 3.07 13.48
N ALA A 65 -10.79 2.72 12.94
CA ALA A 65 -10.41 3.10 11.58
C ALA A 65 -11.34 2.47 10.52
N LEU A 66 -11.91 1.30 10.81
CA LEU A 66 -12.90 0.63 9.96
C LEU A 66 -14.35 0.87 10.41
N HIS A 67 -14.60 1.92 11.18
CA HIS A 67 -15.94 2.33 11.63
C HIS A 67 -16.71 1.24 12.39
N CYS A 68 -16.02 0.30 13.03
CA CYS A 68 -16.65 -0.75 13.80
C CYS A 68 -17.21 -0.23 15.14
N SER A 69 -18.22 -0.92 15.63
CA SER A 69 -18.59 -0.90 17.04
C SER A 69 -17.58 -1.69 17.84
N ILE A 70 -17.16 -1.19 19.00
CA ILE A 70 -16.19 -1.85 19.86
C ILE A 70 -16.93 -2.51 21.03
N ASN A 71 -16.74 -3.82 21.20
CA ASN A 71 -17.21 -4.54 22.39
C ASN A 71 -16.22 -4.32 23.53
N ASN A 72 -16.52 -3.38 24.42
CA ASN A 72 -15.66 -3.05 25.56
C ASN A 72 -15.53 -4.18 26.59
N ILE A 73 -16.39 -5.19 26.50
CA ILE A 73 -16.31 -6.45 27.27
C ILE A 73 -16.34 -7.60 26.27
N CYS A 74 -15.26 -8.34 26.18
CA CYS A 74 -15.18 -9.52 25.30
C CYS A 74 -14.30 -10.61 25.96
N LYS A 75 -14.18 -11.74 25.31
CA LYS A 75 -13.43 -12.90 25.84
C LYS A 75 -12.62 -13.55 24.74
N MET A 76 -11.69 -14.40 25.15
CA MET A 76 -11.00 -15.30 24.25
C MET A 76 -11.65 -16.68 24.31
N ASP A 77 -11.64 -17.38 23.19
CA ASP A 77 -12.18 -18.73 23.02
C ASP A 77 -11.11 -19.69 22.50
N ARG A 78 -11.26 -20.98 22.77
CA ARG A 78 -10.47 -22.03 22.17
C ARG A 78 -11.13 -22.56 20.91
N LYS A 79 -10.42 -22.45 19.77
CA LYS A 79 -10.75 -23.08 18.49
C LYS A 79 -10.00 -24.39 18.38
N ASN A 80 -10.67 -25.51 18.56
CA ASN A 80 -10.01 -26.82 18.68
C ASN A 80 -9.83 -27.50 17.32
N TYR A 81 -8.60 -27.75 16.95
CA TYR A 81 -8.23 -28.56 15.78
C TYR A 81 -6.80 -29.06 15.91
N PHE A 82 -6.48 -30.17 15.23
CA PHE A 82 -5.18 -30.78 15.28
C PHE A 82 -4.38 -30.49 14.03
N TYR A 83 -3.23 -29.85 14.22
CA TYR A 83 -2.27 -29.66 13.14
C TYR A 83 -0.84 -29.63 13.72
N PRO A 84 0.20 -30.13 13.00
CA PRO A 84 1.55 -30.26 13.56
C PRO A 84 2.18 -28.96 14.05
N ASP A 85 1.83 -27.82 13.45
CA ASP A 85 2.32 -26.49 13.82
C ASP A 85 1.45 -25.79 14.88
N LEU A 86 0.43 -26.47 15.38
CA LEU A 86 -0.44 -26.00 16.47
C LEU A 86 -0.14 -26.82 17.75
N PRO A 87 0.88 -26.43 18.55
CA PRO A 87 1.42 -27.29 19.62
C PRO A 87 0.45 -27.55 20.76
N LYS A 88 -0.55 -26.66 20.98
CA LYS A 88 -1.59 -26.78 21.99
C LYS A 88 -2.76 -27.66 21.54
N ALA A 89 -2.83 -28.03 20.26
CA ALA A 89 -3.99 -28.65 19.62
C ALA A 89 -5.26 -27.77 19.61
N TYR A 90 -5.13 -26.49 19.93
CA TYR A 90 -6.15 -25.45 19.77
C TYR A 90 -5.46 -24.10 19.52
N GLN A 91 -6.19 -23.19 18.88
CA GLN A 91 -5.83 -21.79 18.69
C GLN A 91 -6.67 -20.95 19.64
N ILE A 92 -6.06 -19.99 20.34
CA ILE A 92 -6.81 -19.01 21.11
C ILE A 92 -7.22 -17.89 20.15
N SER A 93 -8.54 -17.65 20.05
CA SER A 93 -9.19 -16.73 19.12
C SER A 93 -10.39 -16.07 19.80
N GLN A 94 -11.31 -15.45 19.05
CA GLN A 94 -12.61 -14.96 19.53
C GLN A 94 -13.70 -15.48 18.60
N PHE A 95 -14.84 -15.92 19.16
CA PHE A 95 -15.92 -16.51 18.36
C PHE A 95 -17.21 -15.70 18.43
N ASP A 96 -17.94 -15.76 19.54
CA ASP A 96 -19.29 -15.20 19.68
C ASP A 96 -19.29 -13.71 20.11
N ILE A 97 -18.22 -13.23 20.74
CA ILE A 97 -18.08 -11.84 21.17
C ILE A 97 -16.72 -11.31 20.68
N PRO A 98 -16.58 -11.02 19.37
CA PRO A 98 -15.36 -10.44 18.83
C PRO A 98 -15.15 -9.03 19.39
N LEU A 99 -13.91 -8.55 19.39
CA LEU A 99 -13.59 -7.21 19.91
C LEU A 99 -14.25 -6.09 19.11
N CYS A 100 -14.36 -6.23 17.78
CA CYS A 100 -14.97 -5.22 16.91
C CYS A 100 -15.96 -5.86 15.95
N GLU A 101 -17.08 -5.18 15.68
CA GLU A 101 -18.14 -5.67 14.78
C GLU A 101 -18.82 -4.53 14.01
N ASN A 102 -19.53 -4.93 12.95
CA ASN A 102 -20.44 -4.06 12.19
C ASN A 102 -19.78 -2.77 11.68
N GLY A 103 -18.58 -2.91 11.11
CA GLY A 103 -17.86 -1.80 10.50
C GLY A 103 -18.07 -1.69 9.00
N TYR A 104 -17.31 -0.78 8.38
CA TYR A 104 -17.27 -0.63 6.92
C TYR A 104 -16.00 0.07 6.46
N ILE A 105 -15.72 -0.04 5.16
CA ILE A 105 -14.70 0.69 4.44
C ILE A 105 -15.36 1.35 3.23
N ASP A 106 -15.09 2.63 2.99
CA ASP A 106 -15.39 3.29 1.73
C ASP A 106 -14.16 3.17 0.81
N ALA A 107 -14.11 2.07 0.03
CA ALA A 107 -13.01 1.78 -0.87
C ALA A 107 -13.11 2.60 -2.15
N ILE A 108 -12.02 3.23 -2.60
CA ILE A 108 -11.97 4.00 -3.84
C ILE A 108 -11.86 3.01 -5.00
N VAL A 109 -12.82 3.05 -5.94
CA VAL A 109 -12.97 2.06 -7.00
C VAL A 109 -12.57 2.54 -8.39
N ASP A 110 -12.33 3.85 -8.57
CA ASP A 110 -11.89 4.45 -9.83
C ASP A 110 -11.00 5.68 -9.64
N GLU A 111 -10.46 6.19 -10.74
CA GLU A 111 -9.55 7.33 -10.76
C GLU A 111 -10.24 8.69 -10.53
N GLU A 112 -11.56 8.74 -10.63
CA GLU A 112 -12.38 9.91 -10.31
C GLU A 112 -12.59 10.06 -8.80
N GLY A 113 -12.26 9.03 -8.02
CA GLY A 113 -12.40 9.00 -6.57
C GLY A 113 -13.77 8.55 -6.09
N HIS A 114 -14.55 7.87 -6.92
CA HIS A 114 -15.80 7.27 -6.48
C HIS A 114 -15.51 6.16 -5.47
N THR A 115 -16.34 6.10 -4.44
CA THR A 115 -16.19 5.12 -3.37
C THR A 115 -17.31 4.08 -3.42
N LYS A 116 -16.96 2.86 -3.03
CA LYS A 116 -17.92 1.79 -2.75
C LYS A 116 -17.81 1.38 -1.29
N ARG A 117 -18.94 1.42 -0.58
CA ARG A 117 -19.00 0.93 0.79
C ARG A 117 -18.99 -0.60 0.79
N ILE A 118 -18.08 -1.16 1.58
CA ILE A 118 -17.92 -2.60 1.80
C ILE A 118 -17.98 -2.81 3.30
N GLY A 119 -18.92 -3.63 3.75
CA GLY A 119 -19.11 -3.94 5.16
C GLY A 119 -17.95 -4.75 5.72
N VAL A 120 -17.69 -4.56 7.01
CA VAL A 120 -16.79 -5.37 7.84
C VAL A 120 -17.63 -6.03 8.91
N THR A 121 -17.78 -7.33 8.82
CA THR A 121 -18.58 -8.12 9.77
C THR A 121 -17.97 -8.04 11.16
N ARG A 122 -16.64 -8.29 11.25
CA ARG A 122 -15.90 -8.27 12.52
C ARG A 122 -14.41 -8.12 12.34
N ILE A 123 -13.77 -7.69 13.43
CA ILE A 123 -12.32 -7.83 13.64
C ILE A 123 -12.15 -8.53 14.98
N HIS A 124 -11.45 -9.64 14.98
CA HIS A 124 -11.14 -10.38 16.19
C HIS A 124 -9.64 -10.63 16.35
N ILE A 125 -9.24 -10.86 17.60
CA ILE A 125 -7.87 -11.14 17.98
C ILE A 125 -7.65 -12.64 17.99
N GLU A 126 -6.49 -13.09 17.49
CA GLU A 126 -6.07 -14.47 17.56
C GLU A 126 -4.54 -14.60 17.61
N GLU A 127 -4.04 -15.81 17.81
CA GLU A 127 -2.61 -16.13 17.73
C GLU A 127 -2.30 -16.85 16.42
N ASP A 128 -1.09 -16.64 15.89
CA ASP A 128 -0.62 -17.43 14.74
C ASP A 128 -0.09 -18.79 15.18
N ALA A 129 -0.19 -19.77 14.28
CA ALA A 129 0.41 -21.10 14.42
C ALA A 129 1.91 -21.07 14.05
N GLY A 130 2.61 -22.17 14.28
CA GLY A 130 3.98 -22.38 13.80
C GLY A 130 4.07 -22.43 12.28
N LYS A 131 5.24 -22.77 11.77
CA LYS A 131 5.49 -22.93 10.35
C LYS A 131 5.87 -24.37 10.04
N LEU A 132 5.17 -25.00 9.08
CA LEU A 132 5.56 -26.27 8.50
C LEU A 132 6.56 -26.06 7.36
N ILE A 133 7.63 -26.83 7.37
CA ILE A 133 8.64 -26.84 6.32
C ILE A 133 8.65 -28.26 5.74
N HIS A 134 8.18 -28.36 4.50
CA HIS A 134 8.23 -29.60 3.74
C HIS A 134 9.58 -29.69 3.03
N SER A 135 10.20 -30.87 3.06
CA SER A 135 11.45 -31.14 2.39
C SER A 135 11.29 -32.43 1.58
N ASP A 136 11.84 -32.44 0.38
CA ASP A 136 11.90 -33.64 -0.45
C ASP A 136 13.01 -34.61 0.02
N ASP A 137 13.90 -34.16 0.92
CA ASP A 137 15.06 -34.94 1.38
C ASP A 137 14.71 -36.05 2.41
N PHE A 138 13.51 -35.99 3.01
CA PHE A 138 13.05 -37.00 3.96
C PHE A 138 11.51 -37.10 4.04
N ALA A 139 11.01 -38.24 4.45
CA ALA A 139 9.59 -38.50 4.65
C ALA A 139 9.10 -37.85 5.95
N GLY A 140 8.60 -36.60 5.85
CA GLY A 140 8.05 -35.86 6.98
C GLY A 140 8.07 -34.35 6.78
N SER A 141 7.65 -33.62 7.82
CA SER A 141 7.68 -32.15 7.84
C SER A 141 8.44 -31.67 9.07
N LEU A 142 9.29 -30.66 8.89
CA LEU A 142 9.90 -29.93 10.00
C LEU A 142 8.95 -28.87 10.52
N VAL A 143 9.02 -28.60 11.82
CA VAL A 143 8.17 -27.59 12.46
C VAL A 143 9.03 -26.50 13.08
N ASP A 144 8.78 -25.27 12.70
CA ASP A 144 9.35 -24.08 13.35
C ASP A 144 8.26 -23.39 14.19
N PHE A 145 8.45 -23.41 15.51
CA PHE A 145 7.52 -22.80 16.48
C PHE A 145 7.79 -21.31 16.73
N ASN A 146 8.75 -20.69 16.06
CA ASN A 146 9.06 -19.27 16.25
C ASN A 146 7.85 -18.37 16.01
N ARG A 147 6.96 -18.75 15.09
CA ARG A 147 5.74 -17.99 14.79
C ARG A 147 4.60 -18.25 15.78
N CYS A 148 4.59 -19.36 16.52
CA CYS A 148 3.54 -19.64 17.51
C CYS A 148 3.36 -18.49 18.48
N GLY A 149 2.12 -18.03 18.62
CA GLY A 149 1.75 -16.92 19.50
C GLY A 149 2.12 -15.54 18.97
N VAL A 150 2.48 -15.39 17.70
CA VAL A 150 2.54 -14.08 17.03
C VAL A 150 1.13 -13.50 17.03
N PRO A 151 0.94 -12.24 17.45
CA PRO A 151 -0.38 -11.63 17.51
C PRO A 151 -0.95 -11.41 16.12
N LEU A 152 -2.16 -11.86 15.88
CA LEU A 152 -2.94 -11.63 14.68
C LEU A 152 -4.23 -10.88 14.99
N ILE A 153 -4.71 -10.13 14.00
CA ILE A 153 -6.12 -9.80 13.86
C ILE A 153 -6.65 -10.40 12.55
N GLU A 154 -7.85 -10.94 12.61
CA GLU A 154 -8.60 -11.35 11.43
C GLU A 154 -9.72 -10.34 11.18
N ILE A 155 -9.74 -9.80 9.94
CA ILE A 155 -10.73 -8.83 9.46
C ILE A 155 -11.60 -9.53 8.43
N VAL A 156 -12.87 -9.71 8.76
CA VAL A 156 -13.85 -10.41 7.91
C VAL A 156 -14.76 -9.39 7.24
N SER A 157 -14.77 -9.38 5.90
CA SER A 157 -15.69 -8.50 5.15
C SER A 157 -17.08 -9.10 5.00
N GLU A 158 -18.07 -8.24 4.79
CA GLU A 158 -19.33 -8.66 4.17
C GLU A 158 -19.10 -9.05 2.70
N PRO A 159 -19.96 -9.91 2.10
CA PRO A 159 -19.86 -10.30 0.70
C PRO A 159 -20.41 -9.21 -0.24
N ASP A 160 -19.90 -8.00 -0.11
CA ASP A 160 -20.39 -6.79 -0.81
C ASP A 160 -19.63 -6.48 -2.10
N MET A 161 -18.48 -7.10 -2.30
CA MET A 161 -17.68 -6.86 -3.49
C MET A 161 -18.27 -7.60 -4.70
N ARG A 162 -18.29 -6.91 -5.85
CA ARG A 162 -18.91 -7.40 -7.10
C ARG A 162 -17.93 -7.48 -8.27
N SER A 163 -16.63 -7.28 -7.97
CA SER A 163 -15.55 -7.39 -8.96
C SER A 163 -14.22 -7.67 -8.26
N SER A 164 -13.27 -8.22 -9.00
CA SER A 164 -11.88 -8.38 -8.56
C SER A 164 -11.21 -7.03 -8.25
N ALA A 165 -11.57 -5.98 -8.99
CA ALA A 165 -11.08 -4.60 -8.74
C ALA A 165 -11.57 -4.06 -7.39
N ALA A 166 -12.84 -4.27 -7.02
CA ALA A 166 -13.36 -3.87 -5.71
C ALA A 166 -12.68 -4.65 -4.56
N ALA A 167 -12.37 -5.93 -4.77
CA ALA A 167 -11.63 -6.74 -3.80
C ALA A 167 -10.19 -6.22 -3.63
N LYS A 168 -9.53 -5.84 -4.72
CA LYS A 168 -8.20 -5.22 -4.67
C LYS A 168 -8.23 -3.88 -3.93
N ALA A 169 -9.18 -3.01 -4.25
CA ALA A 169 -9.33 -1.70 -3.59
C ALA A 169 -9.57 -1.85 -2.06
N TYR A 170 -10.36 -2.84 -1.65
CA TYR A 170 -10.54 -3.19 -0.24
C TYR A 170 -9.23 -3.60 0.43
N LEU A 171 -8.45 -4.52 -0.19
CA LEU A 171 -7.17 -4.98 0.34
C LEU A 171 -6.12 -3.86 0.42
N ASP A 172 -6.04 -3.02 -0.61
CA ASP A 172 -5.14 -1.86 -0.63
C ASP A 172 -5.49 -0.89 0.51
N THR A 173 -6.77 -0.62 0.74
CA THR A 173 -7.25 0.22 1.84
C THR A 173 -6.92 -0.36 3.20
N ILE A 174 -7.15 -1.67 3.43
CA ILE A 174 -6.79 -2.33 4.70
C ILE A 174 -5.29 -2.24 4.95
N LYS A 175 -4.48 -2.59 3.95
CA LYS A 175 -3.02 -2.53 4.06
C LYS A 175 -2.54 -1.13 4.42
N ALA A 176 -2.98 -0.12 3.67
CA ALA A 176 -2.61 1.26 3.93
C ALA A 176 -3.06 1.73 5.32
N THR A 177 -4.28 1.36 5.76
CA THR A 177 -4.79 1.68 7.09
C THR A 177 -3.93 1.06 8.20
N LEU A 178 -3.57 -0.22 8.10
CA LEU A 178 -2.69 -0.91 9.05
C LEU A 178 -1.33 -0.21 9.18
N GLN A 179 -0.76 0.22 8.04
CA GLN A 179 0.51 0.94 8.00
C GLN A 179 0.39 2.36 8.58
N TYR A 180 -0.66 3.09 8.27
CA TYR A 180 -0.93 4.43 8.85
C TYR A 180 -1.13 4.39 10.36
N LEU A 181 -1.77 3.36 10.87
CA LEU A 181 -1.90 3.12 12.30
C LEU A 181 -0.58 2.67 12.95
N GLY A 182 0.42 2.27 12.17
CA GLY A 182 1.69 1.76 12.66
C GLY A 182 1.56 0.43 13.40
N ILE A 183 0.52 -0.37 13.11
CA ILE A 183 0.21 -1.61 13.85
C ILE A 183 0.63 -2.88 13.12
N SER A 184 0.95 -2.81 11.82
CA SER A 184 1.51 -3.91 11.03
C SER A 184 2.42 -3.37 9.93
N ASP A 185 3.43 -4.14 9.53
CA ASP A 185 4.29 -3.81 8.38
C ASP A 185 3.73 -4.32 7.05
N CYS A 186 2.73 -5.20 7.09
CA CYS A 186 1.98 -5.72 5.95
C CYS A 186 2.86 -6.32 4.83
N LYS A 187 3.92 -7.05 5.18
CA LYS A 187 4.81 -7.71 4.22
C LYS A 187 4.30 -9.09 3.85
N MET A 188 3.68 -9.22 2.67
CA MET A 188 3.15 -10.51 2.22
C MET A 188 4.22 -11.58 2.06
N GLN A 189 5.45 -11.21 1.66
CA GLN A 189 6.57 -12.15 1.49
C GLN A 189 7.02 -12.77 2.82
N GLU A 190 6.87 -12.06 3.93
CA GLU A 190 7.13 -12.53 5.28
C GLU A 190 5.90 -13.21 5.91
N GLY A 191 4.73 -13.11 5.27
CA GLY A 191 3.45 -13.66 5.74
C GLY A 191 2.75 -12.78 6.77
N SER A 192 3.21 -11.53 7.00
CA SER A 192 2.60 -10.63 7.99
C SER A 192 1.25 -10.06 7.56
N ILE A 193 0.85 -10.23 6.29
CA ILE A 193 -0.53 -10.07 5.83
C ILE A 193 -0.89 -11.21 4.88
N ARG A 194 -2.05 -11.82 5.10
CA ARG A 194 -2.58 -12.94 4.31
C ARG A 194 -4.05 -12.69 4.02
N CYS A 195 -4.57 -13.27 2.94
CA CYS A 195 -5.96 -13.13 2.56
C CYS A 195 -6.51 -14.47 2.08
N ASP A 196 -7.63 -14.89 2.65
CA ASP A 196 -8.47 -15.95 2.13
C ASP A 196 -9.65 -15.31 1.39
N VAL A 197 -10.00 -15.89 0.23
CA VAL A 197 -10.98 -15.30 -0.69
C VAL A 197 -12.17 -16.24 -0.83
N ASN A 198 -13.35 -15.71 -0.61
CA ASN A 198 -14.61 -16.41 -0.80
C ASN A 198 -15.29 -15.88 -2.05
N VAL A 199 -15.54 -16.74 -3.05
CA VAL A 199 -16.20 -16.38 -4.30
C VAL A 199 -17.43 -17.22 -4.54
N SER A 200 -18.51 -16.58 -4.95
CA SER A 200 -19.67 -17.21 -5.57
C SER A 200 -20.17 -16.39 -6.74
N VAL A 201 -20.98 -16.98 -7.59
CA VAL A 201 -21.68 -16.28 -8.68
C VAL A 201 -23.18 -16.50 -8.55
N ARG A 202 -23.96 -15.50 -8.96
CA ARG A 202 -25.43 -15.57 -9.00
C ARG A 202 -25.96 -14.93 -10.27
N PRO A 203 -27.16 -15.29 -10.73
CA PRO A 203 -27.80 -14.58 -11.85
C PRO A 203 -27.95 -13.09 -11.52
N GLU A 204 -27.65 -12.21 -12.48
CA GLU A 204 -27.79 -10.77 -12.32
C GLU A 204 -29.22 -10.38 -11.92
N GLY A 205 -29.36 -9.55 -10.89
CA GLY A 205 -30.65 -9.11 -10.34
C GLY A 205 -31.28 -10.02 -9.29
N THR A 206 -30.66 -11.15 -8.93
CA THR A 206 -31.10 -11.99 -7.81
C THR A 206 -30.49 -11.53 -6.48
N THR A 207 -31.17 -11.82 -5.37
CA THR A 207 -30.67 -11.47 -4.02
C THR A 207 -30.03 -12.67 -3.30
N GLU A 208 -30.40 -13.89 -3.67
CA GLU A 208 -29.88 -15.11 -3.08
C GLU A 208 -28.42 -15.35 -3.49
N PHE A 209 -27.59 -15.73 -2.52
CA PHE A 209 -26.19 -16.04 -2.78
C PHE A 209 -26.05 -17.42 -3.44
N GLY A 210 -25.11 -17.51 -4.38
CA GLY A 210 -24.66 -18.79 -4.93
C GLY A 210 -23.79 -19.56 -3.93
N THR A 211 -23.45 -20.81 -4.30
CA THR A 211 -22.56 -21.65 -3.49
C THR A 211 -21.15 -21.06 -3.43
N ARG A 212 -20.66 -20.85 -2.22
CA ARG A 212 -19.36 -20.25 -1.93
C ARG A 212 -18.23 -21.25 -2.11
N VAL A 213 -17.16 -20.83 -2.79
CA VAL A 213 -15.87 -21.52 -2.86
C VAL A 213 -14.81 -20.66 -2.18
N GLU A 214 -14.09 -21.26 -1.24
CA GLU A 214 -12.98 -20.63 -0.53
C GLU A 214 -11.66 -20.85 -1.28
N MET A 215 -10.88 -19.79 -1.49
CA MET A 215 -9.55 -19.87 -2.09
C MET A 215 -8.48 -19.47 -1.09
N LYS A 216 -7.49 -20.35 -0.90
CA LYS A 216 -6.34 -20.16 -0.02
C LYS A 216 -5.04 -20.02 -0.79
N ASN A 217 -3.98 -19.67 -0.09
CA ASN A 217 -2.63 -19.55 -0.65
C ASN A 217 -2.51 -18.47 -1.74
N VAL A 218 -3.16 -17.33 -1.51
CA VAL A 218 -3.08 -16.17 -2.40
C VAL A 218 -1.97 -15.24 -1.88
N ASN A 219 -0.82 -15.26 -2.55
CA ASN A 219 0.42 -14.67 -2.04
C ASN A 219 0.68 -13.21 -2.49
N SER A 220 -0.26 -12.60 -3.21
CA SER A 220 -0.20 -11.19 -3.61
C SER A 220 -1.59 -10.64 -3.94
N PHE A 221 -1.80 -9.34 -3.83
CA PHE A 221 -3.08 -8.71 -4.21
C PHE A 221 -3.36 -8.86 -5.72
N SER A 222 -2.34 -8.89 -6.55
CA SER A 222 -2.51 -9.22 -7.97
C SER A 222 -2.89 -10.68 -8.21
N ALA A 223 -2.41 -11.61 -7.40
CA ALA A 223 -2.86 -13.00 -7.43
C ALA A 223 -4.31 -13.13 -6.95
N THR A 224 -4.74 -12.31 -5.98
CA THR A 224 -6.16 -12.25 -5.56
C THR A 224 -7.08 -11.90 -6.73
N VAL A 225 -6.73 -10.89 -7.51
CA VAL A 225 -7.49 -10.50 -8.71
C VAL A 225 -7.63 -11.68 -9.67
N ARG A 226 -6.49 -12.29 -10.05
CA ARG A 226 -6.49 -13.43 -10.99
C ARG A 226 -7.27 -14.64 -10.45
N ALA A 227 -7.13 -14.94 -9.17
CA ALA A 227 -7.82 -16.05 -8.53
C ALA A 227 -9.35 -15.84 -8.54
N ILE A 228 -9.83 -14.63 -8.24
CA ILE A 228 -11.26 -14.29 -8.30
C ILE A 228 -11.80 -14.43 -9.71
N GLU A 229 -11.11 -13.87 -10.71
CA GLU A 229 -11.54 -13.92 -12.11
C GLU A 229 -11.59 -15.35 -12.64
N TYR A 230 -10.56 -16.15 -12.35
CA TYR A 230 -10.52 -17.56 -12.73
C TYR A 230 -11.68 -18.35 -12.09
N GLU A 231 -11.88 -18.19 -10.79
CA GLU A 231 -12.91 -18.94 -10.05
C GLU A 231 -14.32 -18.55 -10.51
N ALA A 232 -14.55 -17.27 -10.72
CA ALA A 232 -15.84 -16.79 -11.24
C ALA A 232 -16.13 -17.36 -12.63
N ALA A 233 -15.13 -17.35 -13.54
CA ALA A 233 -15.28 -17.93 -14.85
C ALA A 233 -15.55 -19.44 -14.81
N ARG A 234 -14.84 -20.19 -13.95
CA ARG A 234 -15.05 -21.62 -13.73
C ARG A 234 -16.49 -21.92 -13.24
N GLN A 235 -16.98 -21.15 -12.26
CA GLN A 235 -18.34 -21.35 -11.73
C GLN A 235 -19.40 -21.04 -12.78
N ILE A 236 -19.23 -19.97 -13.56
CA ILE A 236 -20.16 -19.61 -14.63
C ILE A 236 -20.21 -20.73 -15.70
N GLU A 237 -19.04 -21.23 -16.13
CA GLU A 237 -18.95 -22.31 -17.11
C GLU A 237 -19.68 -23.58 -16.64
N ILE A 238 -19.52 -23.97 -15.37
CA ILE A 238 -20.22 -25.12 -14.81
C ILE A 238 -21.73 -24.92 -14.84
N LEU A 239 -22.22 -23.75 -14.39
CA LEU A 239 -23.65 -23.44 -14.33
C LEU A 239 -24.28 -23.34 -15.73
N GLU A 240 -23.58 -22.76 -16.70
CA GLU A 240 -24.05 -22.68 -18.10
C GLU A 240 -24.14 -24.04 -18.77
N ASN A 241 -23.31 -25.01 -18.36
CA ASN A 241 -23.36 -26.39 -18.80
C ASN A 241 -24.35 -27.26 -17.99
N GLY A 242 -25.14 -26.66 -17.09
CA GLY A 242 -26.17 -27.36 -16.29
C GLY A 242 -25.59 -28.17 -15.12
N GLY A 243 -24.34 -27.93 -14.73
CA GLY A 243 -23.71 -28.53 -13.56
C GLY A 243 -24.04 -27.79 -12.27
N GLU A 244 -23.55 -28.29 -11.14
CA GLU A 244 -23.73 -27.73 -9.81
C GLU A 244 -22.39 -27.30 -9.20
N ILE A 245 -22.41 -26.22 -8.43
CA ILE A 245 -21.27 -25.76 -7.64
C ILE A 245 -21.37 -26.37 -6.25
N HIS A 246 -20.32 -27.07 -5.83
CA HIS A 246 -20.20 -27.58 -4.47
C HIS A 246 -19.36 -26.64 -3.59
N GLN A 247 -19.62 -26.66 -2.30
CA GLN A 247 -18.83 -25.90 -1.35
C GLN A 247 -17.47 -26.57 -1.16
N GLU A 248 -16.40 -25.86 -1.59
CA GLU A 248 -15.05 -26.39 -1.67
C GLU A 248 -14.03 -25.38 -1.10
N THR A 249 -12.89 -25.92 -0.65
CA THR A 249 -11.67 -25.13 -0.42
C THR A 249 -10.69 -25.46 -1.53
N ARG A 250 -10.20 -24.43 -2.22
CA ARG A 250 -9.24 -24.53 -3.32
C ARG A 250 -7.97 -23.71 -2.99
N ARG A 251 -6.83 -24.05 -3.59
CA ARG A 251 -5.64 -23.22 -3.51
C ARG A 251 -5.36 -22.57 -4.86
N TRP A 252 -4.91 -21.35 -4.85
CA TRP A 252 -4.39 -20.70 -6.04
C TRP A 252 -2.99 -21.23 -6.36
N ASP A 253 -2.78 -21.63 -7.61
CA ASP A 253 -1.48 -21.96 -8.18
C ASP A 253 -1.08 -20.87 -9.17
N ASP A 254 -0.18 -20.00 -8.74
CA ASP A 254 0.19 -18.79 -9.49
C ASP A 254 1.01 -19.13 -10.76
N ILE A 255 1.74 -20.25 -10.74
CA ILE A 255 2.52 -20.73 -11.89
C ILE A 255 1.60 -21.31 -12.96
N ALA A 256 0.65 -22.14 -12.53
CA ALA A 256 -0.30 -22.77 -13.43
C ALA A 256 -1.47 -21.83 -13.81
N GLY A 257 -1.63 -20.69 -13.11
CA GLY A 257 -2.72 -19.73 -13.32
C GLY A 257 -4.12 -20.30 -13.08
N LYS A 258 -4.27 -21.21 -12.11
CA LYS A 258 -5.54 -21.90 -11.85
C LYS A 258 -5.77 -22.25 -10.37
N ASN A 259 -7.04 -22.46 -10.00
CA ASN A 259 -7.44 -22.97 -8.70
C ASN A 259 -7.42 -24.50 -8.67
N ILE A 260 -6.76 -25.10 -7.68
CA ILE A 260 -6.66 -26.55 -7.48
C ILE A 260 -7.47 -26.93 -6.26
N LEU A 261 -8.32 -27.95 -6.37
CA LEU A 261 -9.10 -28.48 -5.27
C LEU A 261 -8.20 -29.00 -4.14
N LEU A 262 -8.43 -28.53 -2.91
CA LEU A 262 -7.77 -29.04 -1.70
C LEU A 262 -8.65 -30.01 -0.95
N ARG A 263 -9.91 -29.66 -0.71
CA ARG A 263 -10.90 -30.47 -0.01
C ARG A 263 -12.32 -30.08 -0.39
N SER A 264 -13.24 -31.03 -0.36
CA SER A 264 -14.67 -30.75 -0.39
C SER A 264 -15.20 -30.53 1.05
N LYS A 265 -16.32 -29.85 1.20
CA LYS A 265 -16.89 -29.49 2.53
C LYS A 265 -17.71 -30.58 3.21
N GLU A 266 -17.76 -31.80 2.69
CA GLU A 266 -18.29 -32.94 3.45
C GLU A 266 -17.49 -33.19 4.75
N ASP A 267 -16.24 -32.66 4.83
CA ASP A 267 -15.35 -32.72 5.99
C ASP A 267 -15.33 -31.41 6.82
N ALA A 268 -16.43 -30.65 6.89
CA ALA A 268 -16.47 -29.43 7.71
C ALA A 268 -16.13 -29.76 9.17
N GLN A 269 -14.98 -29.28 9.64
CA GLN A 269 -14.55 -29.51 11.03
C GLN A 269 -15.40 -28.66 11.97
N ASP A 270 -16.05 -29.32 12.94
CA ASP A 270 -16.60 -28.65 14.11
C ASP A 270 -15.45 -28.30 15.06
N TYR A 271 -15.13 -27.01 15.15
CA TYR A 271 -14.05 -26.52 16.01
C TYR A 271 -14.38 -26.57 17.50
N ARG A 272 -15.59 -26.89 17.90
CA ARG A 272 -16.02 -27.04 19.29
C ARG A 272 -15.53 -25.88 20.15
N TYR A 273 -15.87 -24.66 19.78
CA TYR A 273 -15.49 -23.45 20.51
C TYR A 273 -16.00 -23.48 21.95
N PHE A 274 -15.15 -23.05 22.88
CA PHE A 274 -15.52 -22.75 24.25
C PHE A 274 -14.60 -21.67 24.83
N PRO A 275 -15.03 -20.93 25.89
CA PRO A 275 -14.21 -19.86 26.48
C PRO A 275 -12.84 -20.38 26.94
N GLU A 276 -11.79 -19.60 26.70
CA GLU A 276 -10.45 -19.89 27.19
C GLU A 276 -10.40 -19.70 28.71
N PRO A 277 -10.27 -20.77 29.51
CA PRO A 277 -10.38 -20.70 30.97
C PRO A 277 -9.18 -20.02 31.64
N ASP A 278 -8.03 -19.99 30.95
CA ASP A 278 -6.78 -19.45 31.51
C ASP A 278 -6.65 -17.94 31.25
N LEU A 279 -7.55 -17.34 30.47
CA LEU A 279 -7.60 -15.89 30.22
C LEU A 279 -8.83 -15.26 30.86
N LYS A 280 -8.61 -14.11 31.50
CA LYS A 280 -9.71 -13.31 32.04
C LYS A 280 -10.48 -12.63 30.91
N THR A 281 -11.74 -12.31 31.20
CA THR A 281 -12.55 -11.40 30.36
C THR A 281 -11.77 -10.11 30.08
N ILE A 282 -11.78 -9.71 28.85
CA ILE A 282 -11.15 -8.44 28.41
C ILE A 282 -12.15 -7.33 28.71
N TYR A 283 -11.69 -6.33 29.44
CA TYR A 283 -12.44 -5.11 29.69
C TYR A 283 -11.59 -3.90 29.26
N VAL A 284 -12.12 -3.12 28.34
CA VAL A 284 -11.50 -1.87 27.88
C VAL A 284 -12.31 -0.69 28.42
N GLU A 285 -11.69 0.09 29.30
CA GLU A 285 -12.33 1.25 29.91
C GLU A 285 -12.71 2.31 28.87
N GLU A 286 -13.84 3.00 29.10
CA GLU A 286 -14.34 4.06 28.20
C GLU A 286 -13.31 5.19 28.00
N SER A 287 -12.57 5.56 29.04
CA SER A 287 -11.47 6.53 28.94
C SER A 287 -10.40 6.08 27.96
N ARG A 288 -10.03 4.78 28.02
CA ARG A 288 -9.05 4.19 27.09
C ARG A 288 -9.58 4.13 25.66
N LEU A 289 -10.84 3.77 25.48
CA LEU A 289 -11.50 3.80 24.16
C LEU A 289 -11.46 5.21 23.55
N ALA A 290 -11.76 6.24 24.37
CA ALA A 290 -11.69 7.64 23.92
C ALA A 290 -10.27 8.07 23.52
N GLU A 291 -9.25 7.69 24.28
CA GLU A 291 -7.84 7.96 23.95
C GLU A 291 -7.44 7.28 22.64
N LEU A 292 -7.76 5.99 22.47
CA LEU A 292 -7.43 5.24 21.26
C LEU A 292 -8.13 5.82 20.03
N LYS A 293 -9.41 6.22 20.16
CA LYS A 293 -10.14 6.88 19.08
C LYS A 293 -9.51 8.22 18.70
N ALA A 294 -9.10 9.03 19.66
CA ALA A 294 -8.44 10.32 19.43
C ALA A 294 -7.03 10.16 18.81
N SER A 295 -6.40 9.00 18.94
CA SER A 295 -5.08 8.71 18.36
C SER A 295 -5.10 8.29 16.89
N ILE A 296 -6.28 8.18 16.27
CA ILE A 296 -6.40 7.78 14.86
C ILE A 296 -5.99 8.96 13.98
N PRO A 297 -4.98 8.81 13.11
CA PRO A 297 -4.61 9.87 12.17
C PRO A 297 -5.65 10.00 11.04
N GLU A 298 -5.49 10.99 10.17
CA GLU A 298 -6.22 11.02 8.90
C GLU A 298 -5.93 9.75 8.11
N LEU A 299 -6.98 9.05 7.68
CA LEU A 299 -6.85 7.76 7.02
C LEU A 299 -6.45 7.89 5.53
N PRO A 300 -5.86 6.85 4.92
CA PRO A 300 -5.30 6.92 3.58
C PRO A 300 -6.30 7.40 2.50
N ASN A 301 -7.52 6.87 2.50
CA ASN A 301 -8.54 7.24 1.51
C ASN A 301 -8.99 8.70 1.68
N ASP A 302 -9.18 9.17 2.92
CA ASP A 302 -9.52 10.56 3.20
C ASP A 302 -8.38 11.48 2.76
N LYS A 303 -7.13 11.11 3.08
CA LYS A 303 -5.94 11.83 2.65
C LYS A 303 -5.83 11.89 1.13
N LEU A 304 -6.04 10.78 0.43
CA LEU A 304 -6.03 10.72 -1.04
C LEU A 304 -7.03 11.71 -1.63
N LEU A 305 -8.30 11.62 -1.23
CA LEU A 305 -9.36 12.50 -1.72
C LEU A 305 -9.08 13.98 -1.39
N ARG A 306 -8.51 14.25 -0.21
CA ARG A 306 -8.10 15.60 0.17
C ARG A 306 -6.93 16.11 -0.67
N LEU A 307 -5.91 15.31 -0.94
CA LEU A 307 -4.78 15.67 -1.80
C LEU A 307 -5.25 16.02 -3.22
N MET A 308 -6.15 15.22 -3.80
CA MET A 308 -6.78 15.51 -5.10
C MET A 308 -7.51 16.85 -5.08
N LYS A 309 -8.33 17.11 -4.05
CA LYS A 309 -9.14 18.31 -3.94
C LYS A 309 -8.31 19.55 -3.61
N GLN A 310 -7.45 19.48 -2.62
CA GLN A 310 -6.71 20.63 -2.07
C GLN A 310 -5.56 21.05 -2.98
N TYR A 311 -4.77 20.10 -3.46
CA TYR A 311 -3.56 20.36 -4.25
C TYR A 311 -3.74 20.12 -5.74
N LYS A 312 -4.95 19.72 -6.17
CA LYS A 312 -5.27 19.41 -7.58
C LYS A 312 -4.36 18.32 -8.17
N LEU A 313 -3.92 17.39 -7.35
CA LEU A 313 -3.13 16.27 -7.82
C LEU A 313 -4.00 15.30 -8.63
N PRO A 314 -3.47 14.70 -9.72
CA PRO A 314 -4.11 13.57 -10.37
C PRO A 314 -4.28 12.41 -9.39
N TYR A 315 -5.28 11.56 -9.60
CA TYR A 315 -5.52 10.37 -8.77
C TYR A 315 -4.27 9.53 -8.55
N PHE A 316 -3.55 9.20 -9.62
CA PHE A 316 -2.34 8.37 -9.55
C PHE A 316 -1.28 8.95 -8.59
N ASP A 317 -1.01 10.26 -8.69
CA ASP A 317 -0.05 10.92 -7.82
C ASP A 317 -0.53 10.94 -6.35
N ALA A 318 -1.82 11.30 -6.16
CA ALA A 318 -2.44 11.37 -4.84
C ALA A 318 -2.46 9.99 -4.15
N ASN A 319 -2.73 8.91 -4.92
CA ASN A 319 -2.72 7.55 -4.41
C ASN A 319 -1.32 7.12 -3.96
N LEU A 320 -0.30 7.27 -4.82
CA LEU A 320 1.08 6.96 -4.46
C LEU A 320 1.61 7.77 -3.28
N MET A 321 1.10 9.00 -3.10
CA MET A 321 1.43 9.84 -1.97
C MET A 321 0.73 9.33 -0.70
N ALA A 322 -0.56 9.02 -0.79
CA ALA A 322 -1.37 8.56 0.32
C ALA A 322 -1.05 7.12 0.77
N GLU A 323 -0.39 6.29 -0.05
CA GLU A 323 0.08 4.96 0.36
C GLU A 323 1.18 4.98 1.43
N ASN A 324 1.90 6.11 1.58
CA ASN A 324 3.02 6.23 2.51
C ASN A 324 2.89 7.52 3.34
N PRO A 325 2.61 7.41 4.66
CA PRO A 325 2.42 8.57 5.52
C PRO A 325 3.62 9.53 5.53
N ASP A 326 4.85 9.02 5.64
CA ASP A 326 6.06 9.87 5.70
C ASP A 326 6.23 10.68 4.41
N LYS A 327 5.90 10.07 3.27
CA LYS A 327 5.96 10.73 1.97
C LYS A 327 4.89 11.81 1.82
N ALA A 328 3.67 11.52 2.27
CA ALA A 328 2.57 12.47 2.26
C ALA A 328 2.83 13.66 3.17
N ASP A 329 3.30 13.41 4.39
CA ASP A 329 3.61 14.46 5.36
C ASP A 329 4.77 15.35 4.87
N TYR A 330 5.80 14.76 4.26
CA TYR A 330 6.89 15.52 3.64
C TYR A 330 6.40 16.37 2.46
N PHE A 331 5.57 15.80 1.58
CA PHE A 331 4.93 16.55 0.48
C PHE A 331 4.16 17.76 1.00
N GLU A 332 3.32 17.57 1.99
CA GLU A 332 2.50 18.65 2.57
C GLU A 332 3.35 19.71 3.25
N ALA A 333 4.41 19.30 3.96
CA ALA A 333 5.35 20.25 4.57
C ALA A 333 6.08 21.10 3.52
N VAL A 334 6.51 20.52 2.39
CA VAL A 334 7.09 21.29 1.28
C VAL A 334 6.06 22.22 0.64
N ALA A 335 4.82 21.73 0.39
CA ALA A 335 3.76 22.53 -0.18
C ALA A 335 3.34 23.72 0.69
N ALA A 336 3.36 23.55 2.02
CA ALA A 336 3.05 24.58 2.98
C ALA A 336 4.02 25.79 2.94
N LEU A 337 5.25 25.58 2.45
CA LEU A 337 6.21 26.68 2.26
C LEU A 337 5.81 27.65 1.14
N GLY A 338 4.91 27.25 0.24
CA GLY A 338 4.34 28.09 -0.81
C GLY A 338 5.34 28.57 -1.86
N LYS A 339 6.52 27.96 -1.96
CA LYS A 339 7.62 28.38 -2.85
C LYS A 339 7.53 27.79 -4.26
N CYS A 340 6.78 26.71 -4.44
CA CYS A 340 6.68 25.97 -5.71
C CYS A 340 5.31 25.30 -5.86
N GLN A 341 4.98 24.89 -7.09
CA GLN A 341 3.71 24.28 -7.41
C GLN A 341 3.62 22.86 -6.85
N PRO A 342 2.49 22.46 -6.21
CA PRO A 342 2.32 21.12 -5.63
C PRO A 342 2.55 19.97 -6.63
N LYS A 343 2.17 20.16 -7.89
CA LYS A 343 2.40 19.16 -8.95
C LYS A 343 3.89 18.91 -9.18
N ASN A 344 4.72 19.94 -9.10
CA ASN A 344 6.19 19.79 -9.25
C ASN A 344 6.77 19.06 -8.05
N ILE A 345 6.34 19.37 -6.83
CA ILE A 345 6.75 18.62 -5.63
C ILE A 345 6.42 17.13 -5.81
N SER A 346 5.19 16.81 -6.24
CA SER A 346 4.76 15.44 -6.48
C SER A 346 5.63 14.75 -7.52
N ASN A 347 5.88 15.37 -8.67
CA ASN A 347 6.70 14.80 -9.73
C ASN A 347 8.10 14.43 -9.26
N TRP A 348 8.75 15.33 -8.50
CA TRP A 348 10.12 15.09 -8.00
C TRP A 348 10.14 14.04 -6.89
N LEU A 349 9.19 14.09 -5.98
CA LEU A 349 9.13 13.17 -4.84
C LEU A 349 8.81 11.74 -5.30
N LEU A 350 7.87 11.57 -6.21
CA LEU A 350 7.50 10.26 -6.77
C LEU A 350 8.50 9.76 -7.83
N GLY A 351 9.23 10.66 -8.49
CA GLY A 351 10.21 10.36 -9.53
C GLY A 351 11.65 10.25 -9.01
N ASP A 352 12.42 11.32 -9.21
CA ASP A 352 13.89 11.29 -8.99
C ASP A 352 14.27 11.03 -7.53
N ILE A 353 13.54 11.57 -6.55
CA ILE A 353 13.82 11.34 -5.12
C ILE A 353 13.57 9.88 -4.77
N THR A 354 12.40 9.33 -5.14
CA THR A 354 12.08 7.91 -4.88
C THR A 354 13.09 6.98 -5.58
N ARG A 355 13.54 7.28 -6.80
CA ARG A 355 14.58 6.52 -7.51
C ARG A 355 15.88 6.49 -6.71
N ILE A 356 16.38 7.65 -6.28
CA ILE A 356 17.67 7.76 -5.53
C ILE A 356 17.61 6.99 -4.20
N ILE A 357 16.48 7.10 -3.48
CA ILE A 357 16.27 6.42 -2.21
C ILE A 357 16.26 4.90 -2.41
N ASN A 358 15.51 4.41 -3.40
CA ASN A 358 15.39 2.97 -3.68
C ASN A 358 16.72 2.36 -4.14
N GLU A 359 17.50 3.05 -4.99
CA GLU A 359 18.82 2.60 -5.43
C GLU A 359 19.81 2.41 -4.27
N LYS A 360 19.62 3.16 -3.17
CA LYS A 360 20.48 3.09 -1.98
C LYS A 360 19.87 2.29 -0.82
N ASN A 361 18.67 1.70 -0.99
CA ASN A 361 17.91 1.05 0.07
C ASN A 361 17.71 1.92 1.33
N LEU A 362 17.40 3.20 1.13
CA LEU A 362 17.15 4.18 2.18
C LEU A 362 15.66 4.52 2.24
N ILE A 363 15.24 5.19 3.32
CA ILE A 363 13.96 5.88 3.43
C ILE A 363 14.21 7.39 3.48
N LEU A 364 13.16 8.18 3.24
CA LEU A 364 13.29 9.63 3.09
C LEU A 364 13.92 10.31 4.34
N VAL A 365 13.56 9.83 5.53
CA VAL A 365 14.08 10.34 6.81
C VAL A 365 15.60 10.08 6.99
N ASP A 366 16.16 9.10 6.29
CA ASP A 366 17.61 8.83 6.34
C ASP A 366 18.43 9.81 5.50
N THR A 367 17.76 10.68 4.74
CA THR A 367 18.42 11.67 3.87
C THR A 367 18.62 12.99 4.60
N LYS A 368 19.48 13.86 4.02
CA LYS A 368 19.66 15.24 4.46
C LYS A 368 18.79 16.23 3.67
N LEU A 369 17.82 15.75 2.90
CA LEU A 369 16.94 16.57 2.10
C LEU A 369 15.84 17.18 2.99
N SER A 370 16.07 18.37 3.51
CA SER A 370 15.02 19.09 4.24
C SER A 370 13.95 19.64 3.28
N THR A 371 12.80 19.95 3.82
CA THR A 371 11.66 20.54 3.07
C THR A 371 12.04 21.84 2.38
N GLU A 372 12.84 22.70 3.08
CA GLU A 372 13.33 23.96 2.56
C GLU A 372 14.29 23.76 1.37
N LYS A 373 15.21 22.80 1.48
CA LYS A 373 16.17 22.51 0.38
C LYS A 373 15.44 22.10 -0.89
N LEU A 374 14.42 21.23 -0.77
CA LEU A 374 13.62 20.81 -1.91
C LEU A 374 12.81 21.99 -2.46
N ALA A 375 12.13 22.74 -1.61
CA ALA A 375 11.33 23.88 -2.02
C ALA A 375 12.16 24.95 -2.74
N ASP A 376 13.37 25.27 -2.23
CA ASP A 376 14.28 26.24 -2.83
C ASP A 376 14.79 25.77 -4.20
N MET A 377 15.18 24.51 -4.31
CA MET A 377 15.59 23.93 -5.60
C MET A 377 14.45 23.98 -6.62
N LEU A 378 13.21 23.63 -6.23
CA LEU A 378 12.05 23.65 -7.11
C LEU A 378 11.69 25.08 -7.52
N ALA A 379 11.76 26.03 -6.61
CA ALA A 379 11.57 27.44 -6.91
C ALA A 379 12.56 27.97 -7.96
N MET A 380 13.86 27.59 -7.86
CA MET A 380 14.88 27.95 -8.86
C MET A 380 14.55 27.34 -10.24
N ILE A 381 13.97 26.14 -10.29
CA ILE A 381 13.55 25.50 -11.55
C ILE A 381 12.33 26.24 -12.13
N GLU A 382 11.34 26.56 -11.32
CA GLU A 382 10.10 27.23 -11.75
C GLU A 382 10.35 28.68 -12.22
N THR A 383 11.28 29.38 -11.58
CA THR A 383 11.71 30.72 -12.02
C THR A 383 12.62 30.71 -13.22
N GLY A 384 13.08 29.53 -13.66
CA GLY A 384 14.05 29.41 -14.76
C GLY A 384 15.47 29.83 -14.38
N GLU A 385 15.79 29.91 -13.11
CA GLU A 385 17.17 30.16 -12.64
C GLU A 385 18.08 28.98 -12.96
N ILE A 386 17.55 27.75 -12.88
CA ILE A 386 18.23 26.53 -13.30
C ILE A 386 17.31 25.67 -14.17
N SER A 387 17.89 24.86 -15.04
CA SER A 387 17.13 23.89 -15.85
C SER A 387 16.73 22.67 -15.01
N THR A 388 15.70 21.93 -15.44
CA THR A 388 15.32 20.65 -14.81
C THR A 388 16.47 19.65 -14.75
N THR A 389 17.33 19.61 -15.80
CA THR A 389 18.53 18.76 -15.82
C THR A 389 19.55 19.20 -14.75
N ALA A 390 19.78 20.51 -14.61
CA ALA A 390 20.62 21.05 -13.54
C ALA A 390 20.02 20.73 -12.16
N GLY A 391 18.70 20.83 -12.01
CA GLY A 391 17.99 20.44 -10.79
C GLY A 391 18.26 18.99 -10.36
N LYS A 392 18.34 18.04 -11.30
CA LYS A 392 18.74 16.65 -10.98
C LYS A 392 20.15 16.56 -10.40
N THR A 393 21.08 17.30 -10.98
CA THR A 393 22.48 17.38 -10.47
C THR A 393 22.50 18.01 -9.08
N VAL A 394 21.71 19.05 -8.84
CA VAL A 394 21.58 19.69 -7.52
C VAL A 394 20.99 18.71 -6.51
N LEU A 395 19.91 17.99 -6.86
CA LEU A 395 19.27 17.01 -5.98
C LEU A 395 20.25 15.92 -5.52
N GLU A 396 21.05 15.35 -6.45
CA GLU A 396 22.04 14.31 -6.14
C GLU A 396 23.07 14.75 -5.09
N GLU A 397 23.38 16.04 -5.02
CA GLU A 397 24.29 16.60 -4.01
C GLU A 397 23.59 16.94 -2.69
N ILE A 398 22.45 17.66 -2.73
CA ILE A 398 21.79 18.16 -1.51
C ILE A 398 21.13 17.05 -0.69
N ILE A 399 20.74 15.93 -1.34
CA ILE A 399 20.04 14.84 -0.68
C ILE A 399 20.90 14.12 0.38
N PHE A 400 22.24 14.16 0.24
CA PHE A 400 23.19 13.52 1.17
C PHE A 400 24.19 14.49 1.80
N SER A 401 24.08 15.79 1.55
CA SER A 401 25.00 16.79 2.09
C SER A 401 24.26 17.89 2.86
N ASP A 402 25.01 18.69 3.62
CA ASP A 402 24.44 19.85 4.32
C ASP A 402 24.36 21.09 3.43
N LYS A 403 24.84 21.02 2.16
CA LYS A 403 24.77 22.10 1.18
C LYS A 403 23.34 22.51 0.86
N THR A 404 23.14 23.78 0.60
CA THR A 404 21.88 24.30 0.04
C THR A 404 21.84 24.13 -1.48
N ALA A 405 20.67 24.28 -2.08
CA ALA A 405 20.54 24.29 -3.54
C ALA A 405 21.34 25.42 -4.19
N ALA A 406 21.37 26.60 -3.55
CA ALA A 406 22.15 27.77 -4.01
C ALA A 406 23.66 27.50 -4.02
N ASP A 407 24.20 26.87 -2.96
CA ASP A 407 25.62 26.54 -2.88
C ASP A 407 26.07 25.64 -4.04
N VAL A 408 25.27 24.60 -4.33
CA VAL A 408 25.57 23.65 -5.42
C VAL A 408 25.45 24.32 -6.79
N VAL A 409 24.44 25.17 -6.97
CA VAL A 409 24.26 25.93 -8.22
C VAL A 409 25.43 26.85 -8.50
N GLU A 410 25.99 27.53 -7.48
CA GLU A 410 27.15 28.38 -7.60
C GLU A 410 28.44 27.60 -7.85
N GLU A 411 28.69 26.57 -7.05
CA GLU A 411 29.88 25.72 -7.18
C GLU A 411 30.03 25.10 -8.58
N LYS A 412 28.89 24.62 -9.12
CA LYS A 412 28.87 23.94 -10.43
C LYS A 412 28.56 24.86 -11.61
N GLY A 413 28.30 26.15 -11.36
CA GLY A 413 27.98 27.14 -12.40
C GLY A 413 26.75 26.78 -13.21
N LEU A 414 25.66 26.30 -12.52
CA LEU A 414 24.46 25.75 -13.13
C LEU A 414 23.37 26.81 -13.43
N ARG A 415 23.61 28.08 -13.08
CA ARG A 415 22.65 29.16 -13.37
C ARG A 415 22.43 29.30 -14.87
N GLN A 416 21.16 29.42 -15.26
CA GLN A 416 20.78 29.73 -16.63
C GLN A 416 21.07 31.19 -16.95
N MET A 417 21.43 31.44 -18.20
CA MET A 417 21.60 32.76 -18.72
C MET A 417 20.21 33.32 -19.08
N ASN A 418 19.73 34.26 -18.26
CA ASN A 418 18.46 34.96 -18.46
C ASN A 418 18.70 36.40 -18.98
N ASP A 419 19.94 36.79 -19.22
CA ASP A 419 20.28 38.10 -19.79
C ASP A 419 19.79 38.16 -21.23
N THR A 420 18.74 38.94 -21.46
CA THR A 420 18.09 39.12 -22.76
C THR A 420 19.06 39.64 -23.81
N GLY A 421 20.00 40.52 -23.47
CA GLY A 421 20.93 41.08 -24.42
C GLY A 421 21.94 40.02 -24.95
N ALA A 422 22.45 39.16 -24.06
CA ALA A 422 23.36 38.08 -24.47
C ALA A 422 22.60 37.00 -25.29
N LEU A 423 21.33 36.72 -24.94
CA LEU A 423 20.52 35.78 -25.68
C LEU A 423 20.06 36.32 -27.05
N GLU A 424 19.80 37.61 -27.18
CA GLU A 424 19.48 38.28 -28.47
C GLU A 424 20.60 38.08 -29.48
N GLN A 425 21.87 38.22 -29.05
CA GLN A 425 23.01 37.99 -29.91
C GLN A 425 23.06 36.52 -30.38
N VAL A 426 22.86 35.57 -29.47
CA VAL A 426 22.83 34.13 -29.81
C VAL A 426 21.68 33.83 -30.79
N VAL A 427 20.48 34.39 -30.58
CA VAL A 427 19.36 34.22 -31.50
C VAL A 427 19.66 34.80 -32.88
N SER A 428 20.21 36.02 -32.93
CA SER A 428 20.60 36.66 -34.19
C SER A 428 21.62 35.86 -35.00
N ASP A 429 22.65 35.38 -34.31
CA ASP A 429 23.73 34.58 -34.94
C ASP A 429 23.17 33.23 -35.48
N ILE A 430 22.29 32.58 -34.74
CA ILE A 430 21.71 31.31 -35.15
C ILE A 430 20.72 31.49 -36.32
N LEU A 431 19.90 32.54 -36.33
CA LEU A 431 19.01 32.83 -37.44
C LEU A 431 19.83 33.14 -38.71
N ALA A 432 20.93 33.91 -38.60
CA ALA A 432 21.81 34.23 -39.72
C ALA A 432 22.53 32.98 -40.26
N ALA A 433 22.89 32.03 -39.39
CA ALA A 433 23.54 30.76 -39.77
C ALA A 433 22.59 29.72 -40.39
N ASN A 434 21.25 29.88 -40.25
CA ASN A 434 20.26 28.90 -40.67
C ASN A 434 19.16 29.47 -41.57
N PRO A 435 19.46 30.22 -42.67
CA PRO A 435 18.47 30.93 -43.48
C PRO A 435 17.41 29.99 -44.06
N LYS A 436 17.78 28.77 -44.43
CA LYS A 436 16.84 27.81 -45.00
C LYS A 436 15.79 27.27 -43.98
N VAL A 437 16.18 27.16 -42.71
CA VAL A 437 15.26 26.77 -41.64
C VAL A 437 14.30 27.93 -41.29
N VAL A 438 14.77 29.16 -41.39
CA VAL A 438 13.93 30.38 -41.24
C VAL A 438 12.88 30.44 -42.33
N GLU A 439 13.24 30.16 -43.58
CA GLU A 439 12.30 30.11 -44.71
C GLU A 439 11.27 28.96 -44.51
N ASP A 440 11.74 27.78 -44.06
CA ASP A 440 10.86 26.65 -43.75
C ASP A 440 9.81 26.99 -42.67
N TYR A 441 10.21 27.73 -41.62
CA TYR A 441 9.27 28.19 -40.57
C TYR A 441 8.27 29.20 -41.13
N ARG A 442 8.72 30.21 -41.88
CA ARG A 442 7.86 31.21 -42.55
C ARG A 442 6.94 30.56 -43.59
N GLY A 443 7.34 29.42 -44.15
CA GLY A 443 6.51 28.59 -45.05
C GLY A 443 5.51 27.66 -44.33
N GLY A 444 5.37 27.79 -43.00
CA GLY A 444 4.38 27.05 -42.19
C GLY A 444 4.88 25.76 -41.51
N LYS A 445 6.16 25.45 -41.60
CA LYS A 445 6.75 24.28 -40.92
C LYS A 445 7.11 24.58 -39.45
N THR A 446 6.15 24.54 -38.54
CA THR A 446 6.30 24.90 -37.12
C THR A 446 7.38 24.09 -36.37
N ASN A 447 7.69 22.88 -36.81
CA ASN A 447 8.74 22.04 -36.24
C ASN A 447 10.17 22.64 -36.36
N ALA A 448 10.38 23.59 -37.31
CA ALA A 448 11.64 24.30 -37.49
C ALA A 448 12.03 25.13 -36.26
N LEU A 449 11.06 25.65 -35.49
CA LEU A 449 11.32 26.37 -34.25
C LEU A 449 12.05 25.53 -33.21
N GLY A 450 11.66 24.26 -33.01
CA GLY A 450 12.31 23.34 -32.08
C GLY A 450 13.78 23.10 -32.43
N PHE A 451 14.09 23.01 -33.73
CA PHE A 451 15.48 22.92 -34.21
C PHE A 451 16.29 24.17 -33.88
N LEU A 452 15.74 25.36 -34.13
CA LEU A 452 16.41 26.62 -33.84
C LEU A 452 16.67 26.81 -32.34
N VAL A 453 15.69 26.48 -31.48
CA VAL A 453 15.88 26.46 -30.02
C VAL A 453 17.02 25.54 -29.64
N GLY A 454 17.08 24.32 -30.21
CA GLY A 454 18.19 23.37 -30.00
C GLY A 454 19.57 23.92 -30.41
N GLN A 455 19.65 24.69 -31.49
CA GLN A 455 20.88 25.34 -31.93
C GLN A 455 21.30 26.47 -30.98
N CYS A 456 20.34 27.29 -30.54
CA CYS A 456 20.60 28.34 -29.51
C CYS A 456 21.08 27.72 -28.19
N MET A 457 20.47 26.62 -27.78
CA MET A 457 20.91 25.90 -26.59
C MET A 457 22.35 25.35 -26.71
N ARG A 458 22.74 24.86 -27.88
CA ARG A 458 24.12 24.42 -28.12
C ARG A 458 25.09 25.59 -28.10
N ALA A 459 24.74 26.72 -28.74
CA ALA A 459 25.58 27.92 -28.78
C ALA A 459 25.76 28.53 -27.40
N SER A 460 24.74 28.51 -26.55
CA SER A 460 24.79 28.93 -25.14
C SER A 460 25.40 27.89 -24.19
N LYS A 461 25.95 26.77 -24.72
CA LYS A 461 26.52 25.65 -23.95
C LYS A 461 25.51 25.05 -22.91
N GLY A 462 24.24 25.04 -23.27
CA GLY A 462 23.15 24.56 -22.39
C GLY A 462 22.72 25.55 -21.30
N LYS A 463 23.29 26.75 -21.26
CA LYS A 463 22.98 27.76 -20.24
C LYS A 463 21.83 28.71 -20.63
N GLY A 464 21.42 28.80 -21.88
CA GLY A 464 20.26 29.60 -22.31
C GLY A 464 18.97 29.07 -21.75
N ASN A 465 18.04 29.95 -21.35
CA ASN A 465 16.70 29.54 -20.96
C ASN A 465 15.87 29.17 -22.21
N PRO A 466 15.41 27.91 -22.37
CA PRO A 466 14.72 27.46 -23.57
C PRO A 466 13.42 28.22 -23.87
N ASN A 467 12.70 28.66 -22.82
CA ASN A 467 11.46 29.40 -22.96
C ASN A 467 11.73 30.81 -23.48
N ILE A 468 12.69 31.50 -22.90
CA ILE A 468 13.10 32.83 -23.34
C ILE A 468 13.64 32.77 -24.77
N LEU A 469 14.49 31.79 -25.10
CA LEU A 469 14.99 31.57 -26.45
C LEU A 469 13.87 31.30 -27.46
N ARG A 470 12.84 30.53 -27.07
CA ARG A 470 11.68 30.28 -27.92
C ARG A 470 10.91 31.56 -28.20
N GLU A 471 10.58 32.34 -27.17
CA GLU A 471 9.85 33.62 -27.32
C GLU A 471 10.63 34.60 -28.20
N MET A 472 11.95 34.71 -28.01
CA MET A 472 12.83 35.57 -28.83
C MET A 472 12.88 35.11 -30.28
N LEU A 473 12.99 33.78 -30.52
CA LEU A 473 12.97 33.21 -31.86
C LEU A 473 11.63 33.45 -32.56
N GLU A 474 10.50 33.19 -31.86
CA GLU A 474 9.17 33.46 -32.40
C GLU A 474 8.97 34.94 -32.78
N LYS A 475 9.41 35.86 -31.91
CA LYS A 475 9.37 37.28 -32.16
C LYS A 475 10.21 37.69 -33.38
N ALA A 476 11.43 37.16 -33.46
CA ALA A 476 12.35 37.46 -34.57
C ALA A 476 11.95 36.82 -35.91
N LEU A 477 11.26 35.66 -35.89
CA LEU A 477 10.81 34.94 -37.08
C LEU A 477 9.51 35.55 -37.66
N ASN A 478 8.69 36.18 -36.81
CA ASN A 478 7.45 36.83 -37.17
C ASN A 478 7.61 38.34 -37.51
N SER A 479 8.77 38.91 -37.24
CA SER A 479 9.18 40.25 -37.70
C SER A 479 9.82 40.14 -39.09
#